data_aa03d45ac838e9ff031d195bf6dcb7f4
#
_entry.id   aa03d45ac838e9ff031d195bf6dcb7f4
#
_cell.length_a   1.000
_cell.length_b   1.000
_cell.length_c   1.000
_cell.angle_alpha   90.00
_cell.angle_beta   90.00
_cell.angle_gamma   90.00
#
_symmetry.space_group_name_H-M   'P 1'
#
loop_
_entity.id
_entity.type
_entity.pdbx_description
1 polymer ?
#
loop_
_entity_poly.entity_id
_entity_poly.type
_entity_poly.pdbx_seq_one_letter_code
_entity_poly.pdbx_strand_id
1 'polypeptide(L)'
;MVWACLAAGCLLLFLGGCASRVSVERSTAGAEPETVLVLPFQNMAERHPGGNPVRSPISGKVFPTGPVMEGAEAMLIRQVVENLNQRDKYTVIGPGRARAALSQMSLKNEDLVPDRLVAMRMGELTGADVVVAGFVYRFKDRVGTSYGVDSPAAVAFDLHLVQVSTGRLLWSAAVDEAQVSLSEDLFQVGKFIERKGHWVTAPQMARAAMAEALSRFP
;
A
#
# COMPACT_ATOMS: atom_id res chain seq x y z
N MET A 1 -22.50 -21.20 60.61
CA MET A 1 -22.58 -21.82 59.33
C MET A 1 -23.04 -20.76 58.36
N VAL A 2 -22.11 -20.10 57.69
CA VAL A 2 -22.39 -19.02 56.74
C VAL A 2 -21.57 -19.34 55.48
N TRP A 3 -22.25 -19.64 54.41
CA TRP A 3 -21.67 -19.83 53.09
C TRP A 3 -21.43 -18.47 52.43
N ALA A 4 -20.20 -18.12 52.21
CA ALA A 4 -19.81 -16.98 51.39
C ALA A 4 -19.41 -17.49 50.01
N CYS A 5 -20.30 -17.33 49.02
CA CYS A 5 -20.00 -17.52 47.62
C CYS A 5 -19.21 -16.32 47.12
N LEU A 6 -17.93 -16.54 46.89
CA LEU A 6 -17.06 -15.62 46.12
C LEU A 6 -17.33 -15.80 44.62
N ALA A 7 -18.10 -14.89 44.05
CA ALA A 7 -18.23 -14.76 42.60
C ALA A 7 -16.99 -14.04 42.06
N ALA A 8 -16.01 -14.82 41.60
CA ALA A 8 -14.87 -14.29 40.83
C ALA A 8 -15.36 -13.89 39.46
N GLY A 9 -15.68 -12.63 39.28
CA GLY A 9 -15.97 -12.04 37.95
C GLY A 9 -14.72 -12.02 37.10
N CYS A 10 -14.64 -12.96 36.15
CA CYS A 10 -13.63 -12.98 35.14
C CYS A 10 -13.91 -11.86 34.13
N LEU A 11 -13.32 -10.67 34.36
CA LEU A 11 -13.36 -9.54 33.45
C LEU A 11 -12.41 -9.86 32.30
N LEU A 12 -12.92 -10.53 31.28
CA LEU A 12 -12.22 -10.69 29.99
C LEU A 12 -12.11 -9.30 29.32
N LEU A 13 -11.00 -8.65 29.54
CA LEU A 13 -10.55 -7.52 28.75
C LEU A 13 -10.35 -8.03 27.31
N PHE A 14 -11.38 -7.89 26.48
CA PHE A 14 -11.24 -7.90 25.04
C PHE A 14 -10.37 -6.71 24.65
N LEU A 15 -9.07 -6.93 24.59
CA LEU A 15 -8.16 -6.07 23.86
C LEU A 15 -8.55 -6.17 22.38
N GLY A 16 -9.54 -5.40 21.97
CA GLY A 16 -9.86 -5.16 20.57
C GLY A 16 -8.65 -4.51 19.92
N GLY A 17 -7.76 -5.33 19.37
CA GLY A 17 -6.65 -4.87 18.58
C GLY A 17 -7.20 -4.00 17.45
N CYS A 18 -6.77 -2.73 17.40
CA CYS A 18 -7.01 -1.87 16.25
C CYS A 18 -6.49 -2.61 15.02
N ALA A 19 -7.39 -3.13 14.19
CA ALA A 19 -7.02 -3.74 12.93
C ALA A 19 -6.33 -2.68 12.09
N SER A 20 -4.99 -2.75 12.00
CA SER A 20 -4.23 -1.99 11.05
C SER A 20 -4.81 -2.30 9.67
N ARG A 21 -5.20 -1.25 8.92
CA ARG A 21 -5.70 -1.41 7.55
C ARG A 21 -4.57 -1.65 6.55
N VAL A 22 -3.35 -1.80 7.04
CA VAL A 22 -2.18 -2.25 6.30
C VAL A 22 -2.03 -3.75 6.50
N SER A 23 -2.29 -4.54 5.46
CA SER A 23 -2.03 -5.98 5.48
C SER A 23 -0.73 -6.29 4.74
N VAL A 24 0.15 -7.06 5.36
CA VAL A 24 1.43 -7.48 4.79
C VAL A 24 1.53 -8.99 4.78
N GLU A 25 1.89 -9.54 3.62
CA GLU A 25 2.15 -10.97 3.41
C GLU A 25 3.60 -11.14 2.98
N ARG A 26 4.29 -12.13 3.52
CA ARG A 26 5.69 -12.44 3.22
C ARG A 26 5.87 -13.93 2.98
N SER A 27 6.65 -14.28 1.95
CA SER A 27 7.12 -15.64 1.68
C SER A 27 8.55 -15.80 2.19
N THR A 28 8.83 -16.88 2.88
CA THR A 28 10.12 -17.14 3.55
C THR A 28 11.16 -17.86 2.69
N ALA A 29 10.95 -18.03 1.40
CA ALA A 29 11.84 -18.85 0.55
C ALA A 29 12.60 -18.01 -0.48
N GLY A 30 13.92 -18.05 -0.43
CA GLY A 30 14.81 -17.52 -1.49
C GLY A 30 16.09 -16.88 -0.92
N ALA A 31 17.10 -16.73 -1.79
CA ALA A 31 18.27 -15.91 -1.50
C ALA A 31 17.83 -14.45 -1.28
N GLU A 32 18.55 -13.73 -0.44
CA GLU A 32 18.28 -12.30 -0.25
C GLU A 32 18.57 -11.55 -1.56
N PRO A 33 17.59 -10.76 -2.08
CA PRO A 33 17.80 -10.01 -3.30
C PRO A 33 18.77 -8.84 -3.05
N GLU A 34 19.64 -8.57 -4.01
CA GLU A 34 20.56 -7.43 -3.97
C GLU A 34 20.09 -6.29 -4.88
N THR A 35 19.56 -6.62 -6.07
CA THR A 35 19.16 -5.64 -7.06
C THR A 35 17.65 -5.56 -7.19
N VAL A 36 17.09 -4.38 -6.92
CA VAL A 36 15.65 -4.12 -6.88
C VAL A 36 15.25 -3.12 -7.97
N LEU A 37 14.43 -3.55 -8.93
CA LEU A 37 13.80 -2.65 -9.89
C LEU A 37 12.50 -2.10 -9.30
N VAL A 38 12.32 -0.77 -9.32
CA VAL A 38 11.05 -0.13 -8.93
C VAL A 38 10.31 0.32 -10.19
N LEU A 39 9.14 -0.29 -10.45
CA LEU A 39 8.28 0.09 -11.57
C LEU A 39 7.50 1.38 -11.26
N PRO A 40 7.10 2.13 -12.30
CA PRO A 40 6.10 3.18 -12.14
C PRO A 40 4.80 2.63 -11.55
N PHE A 41 4.24 3.33 -10.56
CA PHE A 41 2.91 2.99 -10.04
C PHE A 41 1.86 3.16 -11.14
N GLN A 42 0.86 2.29 -11.13
CA GLN A 42 -0.25 2.32 -12.08
C GLN A 42 -1.51 2.86 -11.40
N ASN A 43 -2.17 3.80 -12.06
CA ASN A 43 -3.46 4.33 -11.62
C ASN A 43 -4.59 3.40 -12.09
N MET A 44 -5.05 2.54 -11.17
CA MET A 44 -6.10 1.57 -11.47
C MET A 44 -7.49 2.19 -11.54
N ALA A 45 -7.71 3.34 -10.90
CA ALA A 45 -8.98 4.07 -11.01
C ALA A 45 -9.15 4.70 -12.41
N GLU A 46 -8.08 5.19 -13.01
CA GLU A 46 -8.07 5.71 -14.38
C GLU A 46 -8.28 4.58 -15.41
N ARG A 47 -7.64 3.44 -15.20
CA ARG A 47 -7.79 2.25 -16.07
C ARG A 47 -9.16 1.60 -15.98
N HIS A 48 -9.86 1.75 -14.86
CA HIS A 48 -11.17 1.18 -14.59
C HIS A 48 -12.17 2.26 -14.17
N PRO A 49 -12.56 3.15 -15.11
CA PRO A 49 -13.51 4.22 -14.78
C PRO A 49 -14.86 3.62 -14.37
N GLY A 50 -15.59 4.32 -13.49
CA GLY A 50 -16.91 3.90 -13.03
C GLY A 50 -17.03 3.60 -11.55
N GLY A 51 -15.93 3.70 -10.80
CA GLY A 51 -15.93 3.60 -9.32
C GLY A 51 -16.19 2.19 -8.77
N ASN A 52 -16.20 1.16 -9.64
CA ASN A 52 -16.36 -0.22 -9.21
C ASN A 52 -15.09 -0.73 -8.51
N PRO A 53 -15.21 -1.66 -7.55
CA PRO A 53 -14.05 -2.31 -6.96
C PRO A 53 -13.22 -3.05 -8.02
N VAL A 54 -11.90 -2.93 -7.93
CA VAL A 54 -10.94 -3.51 -8.87
C VAL A 54 -10.05 -4.52 -8.17
N ARG A 55 -9.76 -5.60 -8.85
CA ARG A 55 -8.85 -6.64 -8.37
C ARG A 55 -7.40 -6.28 -8.72
N SER A 56 -6.51 -6.38 -7.73
CA SER A 56 -5.07 -6.25 -7.93
C SER A 56 -4.55 -7.30 -8.95
N PRO A 57 -3.78 -6.88 -9.95
CA PRO A 57 -3.27 -7.78 -10.99
C PRO A 57 -2.29 -8.84 -10.45
N ILE A 58 -1.62 -8.55 -9.33
CA ILE A 58 -0.59 -9.43 -8.76
C ILE A 58 -1.12 -10.23 -7.58
N SER A 59 -1.74 -9.58 -6.59
CA SER A 59 -2.22 -10.28 -5.38
C SER A 59 -3.62 -10.85 -5.51
N GLY A 60 -4.43 -10.33 -6.44
CA GLY A 60 -5.84 -10.69 -6.56
C GLY A 60 -6.74 -10.08 -5.49
N LYS A 61 -6.23 -9.27 -4.56
CA LYS A 61 -7.04 -8.54 -3.58
C LYS A 61 -7.94 -7.52 -4.27
N VAL A 62 -9.12 -7.30 -3.72
CA VAL A 62 -10.10 -6.35 -4.26
C VAL A 62 -9.99 -5.04 -3.49
N PHE A 63 -9.93 -3.93 -4.22
CA PHE A 63 -9.85 -2.59 -3.68
C PHE A 63 -11.01 -1.72 -4.18
N PRO A 64 -11.60 -0.89 -3.31
CA PRO A 64 -12.51 0.16 -3.74
C PRO A 64 -11.75 1.20 -4.54
N THR A 65 -12.27 1.60 -5.70
CA THR A 65 -11.69 2.68 -6.50
C THR A 65 -12.30 4.04 -6.14
N GLY A 66 -11.63 5.09 -6.55
CA GLY A 66 -12.09 6.46 -6.34
C GLY A 66 -11.13 7.47 -6.95
N PRO A 67 -11.37 8.77 -6.75
CA PRO A 67 -10.48 9.80 -7.28
C PRO A 67 -9.03 9.58 -6.84
N VAL A 68 -8.09 9.75 -7.77
CA VAL A 68 -6.65 9.76 -7.53
C VAL A 68 -6.14 11.14 -7.84
N MET A 69 -5.61 11.84 -6.83
CA MET A 69 -5.07 13.19 -7.01
C MET A 69 -3.82 13.15 -7.89
N GLU A 70 -3.61 14.21 -8.65
CA GLU A 70 -2.43 14.37 -9.50
C GLU A 70 -1.13 14.26 -8.68
N GLY A 71 -0.17 13.52 -9.21
CA GLY A 71 1.13 13.29 -8.58
C GLY A 71 1.15 12.24 -7.47
N ALA A 72 0.03 11.57 -7.18
CA ALA A 72 -0.03 10.49 -6.17
C ALA A 72 0.95 9.36 -6.48
N GLU A 73 0.99 8.89 -7.73
CA GLU A 73 1.89 7.83 -8.19
C GLU A 73 3.36 8.22 -8.00
N ALA A 74 3.71 9.46 -8.38
CA ALA A 74 5.07 9.97 -8.24
C ALA A 74 5.48 10.10 -6.76
N MET A 75 4.55 10.47 -5.89
CA MET A 75 4.78 10.54 -4.47
C MET A 75 5.01 9.15 -3.86
N LEU A 76 4.18 8.17 -4.21
CA LEU A 76 4.31 6.78 -3.72
C LEU A 76 5.62 6.15 -4.18
N ILE A 77 5.99 6.29 -5.46
CA ILE A 77 7.28 5.81 -6.00
C ILE A 77 8.45 6.40 -5.23
N ARG A 78 8.43 7.71 -4.99
CA ARG A 78 9.51 8.40 -4.28
C ARG A 78 9.70 7.83 -2.88
N GLN A 79 8.63 7.58 -2.13
CA GLN A 79 8.72 6.99 -0.80
C GLN A 79 9.33 5.58 -0.82
N VAL A 80 8.98 4.75 -1.81
CA VAL A 80 9.58 3.42 -1.99
C VAL A 80 11.07 3.55 -2.27
N VAL A 81 11.45 4.35 -3.26
CA VAL A 81 12.86 4.51 -3.66
C VAL A 81 13.69 5.09 -2.52
N GLU A 82 13.20 6.12 -1.84
CA GLU A 82 13.87 6.72 -0.68
C GLU A 82 14.09 5.70 0.45
N ASN A 83 13.06 4.90 0.76
CA ASN A 83 13.17 3.89 1.81
C ASN A 83 14.15 2.77 1.42
N LEU A 84 14.13 2.30 0.18
CA LEU A 84 15.05 1.26 -0.27
C LEU A 84 16.49 1.75 -0.34
N ASN A 85 16.73 2.99 -0.77
CA ASN A 85 18.07 3.60 -0.81
C ASN A 85 18.67 3.85 0.59
N GLN A 86 17.83 3.92 1.63
CA GLN A 86 18.32 4.00 3.03
C GLN A 86 18.76 2.64 3.58
N ARG A 87 18.58 1.58 2.84
CA ARG A 87 18.98 0.21 3.21
C ARG A 87 20.21 -0.16 2.38
N ASP A 88 21.35 -0.23 3.01
CA ASP A 88 22.66 -0.48 2.35
C ASP A 88 22.73 -1.81 1.58
N LYS A 89 21.77 -2.71 1.81
CA LYS A 89 21.74 -4.02 1.18
C LYS A 89 21.16 -4.03 -0.24
N TYR A 90 20.51 -2.95 -0.71
CA TYR A 90 19.86 -2.92 -2.01
C TYR A 90 20.55 -2.00 -3.00
N THR A 91 20.75 -2.50 -4.21
CA THR A 91 21.02 -1.69 -5.40
C THR A 91 19.70 -1.36 -6.09
N VAL A 92 19.25 -0.11 -5.99
CA VAL A 92 17.95 0.30 -6.51
C VAL A 92 18.04 0.76 -7.95
N ILE A 93 17.33 0.09 -8.84
CA ILE A 93 17.09 0.51 -10.23
C ILE A 93 15.80 1.33 -10.25
N GLY A 94 15.94 2.63 -10.45
CA GLY A 94 14.81 3.55 -10.37
C GLY A 94 13.87 3.52 -11.59
N PRO A 95 12.72 4.20 -11.49
CA PRO A 95 11.63 4.15 -12.49
C PRO A 95 12.03 4.71 -13.86
N GLY A 96 13.10 5.49 -13.96
CA GLY A 96 13.62 5.96 -15.24
C GLY A 96 14.14 4.83 -16.13
N ARG A 97 14.92 3.90 -15.56
CA ARG A 97 15.39 2.70 -16.26
C ARG A 97 14.24 1.74 -16.56
N ALA A 98 13.26 1.64 -15.67
CA ALA A 98 12.06 0.86 -15.92
C ALA A 98 11.29 1.37 -17.15
N ARG A 99 11.12 2.69 -17.31
CA ARG A 99 10.48 3.27 -18.51
C ARG A 99 11.28 2.99 -19.79
N ALA A 100 12.60 3.10 -19.73
CA ALA A 100 13.46 2.77 -20.87
C ALA A 100 13.32 1.30 -21.27
N ALA A 101 13.27 0.37 -20.33
CA ALA A 101 13.05 -1.04 -20.61
C ALA A 101 11.64 -1.31 -21.17
N LEU A 102 10.59 -0.64 -20.66
CA LEU A 102 9.23 -0.71 -21.20
C LEU A 102 9.17 -0.31 -22.67
N SER A 103 9.87 0.77 -23.05
CA SER A 103 9.91 1.23 -24.45
C SER A 103 10.56 0.21 -25.39
N GLN A 104 11.51 -0.61 -24.90
CA GLN A 104 12.13 -1.68 -25.67
C GLN A 104 11.22 -2.89 -25.90
N MET A 105 10.22 -3.09 -25.05
CA MET A 105 9.28 -4.21 -25.18
C MET A 105 8.29 -4.04 -26.35
N SER A 106 8.31 -2.91 -27.07
CA SER A 106 7.37 -2.56 -28.17
C SER A 106 5.89 -2.69 -27.79
N LEU A 107 5.60 -2.70 -26.50
CA LEU A 107 4.25 -2.77 -25.97
C LEU A 107 3.73 -1.34 -25.85
N LYS A 108 2.56 -1.07 -26.40
CA LYS A 108 1.89 0.21 -26.18
C LYS A 108 1.61 0.33 -24.70
N ASN A 109 2.15 1.38 -24.07
CA ASN A 109 2.06 1.61 -22.61
C ASN A 109 0.64 1.57 -22.04
N GLU A 110 -0.37 1.74 -22.90
CA GLU A 110 -1.77 1.83 -22.53
C GLU A 110 -2.39 0.48 -22.13
N ASP A 111 -1.84 -0.64 -22.65
CA ASP A 111 -2.39 -1.98 -22.41
C ASP A 111 -1.64 -2.78 -21.33
N LEU A 112 -0.49 -2.28 -20.87
CA LEU A 112 0.35 -2.99 -19.93
C LEU A 112 -0.06 -2.68 -18.49
N VAL A 113 -0.87 -3.57 -17.94
CA VAL A 113 -0.93 -3.71 -16.48
C VAL A 113 0.23 -4.62 -16.08
N PRO A 114 1.19 -4.16 -15.26
CA PRO A 114 2.28 -5.01 -14.82
C PRO A 114 1.73 -6.17 -13.97
N ASP A 115 1.44 -7.29 -14.61
CA ASP A 115 1.27 -8.56 -13.92
C ASP A 115 2.65 -9.16 -13.58
N ARG A 116 2.66 -10.37 -13.05
CA ARG A 116 3.91 -11.04 -12.68
C ARG A 116 4.80 -11.30 -13.89
N LEU A 117 4.24 -11.58 -15.07
CA LEU A 117 5.01 -11.86 -16.28
C LEU A 117 5.71 -10.59 -16.79
N VAL A 118 4.99 -9.47 -16.79
CA VAL A 118 5.60 -8.17 -17.15
C VAL A 118 6.69 -7.79 -16.15
N ALA A 119 6.45 -7.99 -14.84
CA ALA A 119 7.45 -7.73 -13.82
C ALA A 119 8.72 -8.57 -14.02
N MET A 120 8.58 -9.88 -14.28
CA MET A 120 9.70 -10.76 -14.60
C MET A 120 10.48 -10.26 -15.83
N ARG A 121 9.79 -9.99 -16.92
CA ARG A 121 10.42 -9.52 -18.16
C ARG A 121 11.15 -8.20 -17.98
N MET A 122 10.58 -7.28 -17.23
CA MET A 122 11.22 -6.00 -16.87
C MET A 122 12.48 -6.22 -16.04
N GLY A 123 12.42 -7.13 -15.08
CA GLY A 123 13.56 -7.51 -14.25
C GLY A 123 14.69 -8.12 -15.09
N GLU A 124 14.38 -9.06 -15.98
CA GLU A 124 15.36 -9.65 -16.93
C GLU A 124 16.07 -8.58 -17.78
N LEU A 125 15.30 -7.65 -18.38
CA LEU A 125 15.84 -6.59 -19.23
C LEU A 125 16.74 -5.60 -18.49
N THR A 126 16.53 -5.45 -17.18
CA THR A 126 17.31 -4.50 -16.35
C THR A 126 18.37 -5.17 -15.50
N GLY A 127 18.41 -6.50 -15.46
CA GLY A 127 19.33 -7.28 -14.64
C GLY A 127 18.97 -7.21 -13.14
N ALA A 128 17.69 -7.05 -12.81
CA ALA A 128 17.24 -7.02 -11.42
C ALA A 128 16.95 -8.43 -10.90
N ASP A 129 17.20 -8.67 -9.60
CA ASP A 129 16.82 -9.92 -8.93
C ASP A 129 15.32 -9.96 -8.60
N VAL A 130 14.80 -8.78 -8.21
CA VAL A 130 13.40 -8.60 -7.82
C VAL A 130 12.84 -7.30 -8.38
N VAL A 131 11.52 -7.27 -8.51
CA VAL A 131 10.78 -6.10 -9.01
C VAL A 131 9.74 -5.68 -7.99
N VAL A 132 9.73 -4.40 -7.64
CA VAL A 132 8.64 -3.75 -6.91
C VAL A 132 7.65 -3.19 -7.92
N ALA A 133 6.42 -3.71 -7.90
CA ALA A 133 5.27 -3.19 -8.64
C ALA A 133 4.26 -2.60 -7.67
N GLY A 134 3.68 -1.46 -8.00
CA GLY A 134 2.69 -0.77 -7.18
C GLY A 134 1.49 -0.30 -7.99
N PHE A 135 0.32 -0.32 -7.35
CA PHE A 135 -0.95 0.11 -7.93
C PHE A 135 -1.65 1.06 -6.97
N VAL A 136 -2.27 2.11 -7.50
CA VAL A 136 -3.10 3.03 -6.73
C VAL A 136 -4.55 2.95 -7.24
N TYR A 137 -5.47 2.78 -6.28
CA TYR A 137 -6.91 2.59 -6.55
C TYR A 137 -7.72 3.80 -6.11
N ARG A 138 -7.26 4.50 -5.09
CA ARG A 138 -7.89 5.70 -4.54
C ARG A 138 -6.85 6.56 -3.83
N PHE A 139 -6.89 7.86 -4.09
CA PHE A 139 -6.03 8.82 -3.41
C PHE A 139 -6.75 10.17 -3.36
N LYS A 140 -7.76 10.23 -2.49
CA LYS A 140 -8.64 11.39 -2.33
C LYS A 140 -8.23 12.20 -1.11
N ASP A 141 -7.92 13.48 -1.31
CA ASP A 141 -7.65 14.35 -0.18
C ASP A 141 -8.94 14.77 0.53
N ARG A 142 -8.80 15.24 1.75
CA ARG A 142 -9.91 15.81 2.50
C ARG A 142 -10.37 17.12 1.88
N VAL A 143 -11.66 17.40 1.99
CA VAL A 143 -12.24 18.71 1.69
C VAL A 143 -12.60 19.36 3.02
N GLY A 144 -12.13 20.60 3.24
CA GLY A 144 -12.31 21.31 4.50
C GLY A 144 -11.00 21.57 5.25
N THR A 145 -11.10 21.91 6.51
CA THR A 145 -9.95 22.26 7.38
C THR A 145 -9.43 21.04 8.15
N SER A 146 -8.40 21.25 8.96
CA SER A 146 -7.92 20.20 9.89
C SER A 146 -8.88 19.92 11.05
N TYR A 147 -9.84 20.81 11.31
CA TYR A 147 -10.78 20.73 12.43
C TYR A 147 -12.22 20.40 11.99
N GLY A 148 -12.58 20.73 10.75
CA GLY A 148 -13.91 20.46 10.18
C GLY A 148 -13.77 19.99 8.74
N VAL A 149 -14.35 18.84 8.41
CA VAL A 149 -14.19 18.16 7.13
C VAL A 149 -15.56 17.86 6.53
N ASP A 150 -15.78 18.35 5.32
CA ASP A 150 -16.97 18.02 4.52
C ASP A 150 -16.82 16.63 3.86
N SER A 151 -15.59 16.29 3.49
CA SER A 151 -15.25 14.99 2.92
C SER A 151 -13.88 14.54 3.40
N PRO A 152 -13.78 13.40 4.10
CA PRO A 152 -12.53 12.91 4.67
C PRO A 152 -11.58 12.38 3.59
N ALA A 153 -10.27 12.37 3.94
CA ALA A 153 -9.25 11.78 3.10
C ALA A 153 -9.38 10.24 3.06
N ALA A 154 -9.02 9.67 1.90
CA ALA A 154 -9.01 8.23 1.72
C ALA A 154 -7.91 7.81 0.75
N VAL A 155 -7.21 6.71 1.08
CA VAL A 155 -6.16 6.13 0.25
C VAL A 155 -6.39 4.62 0.11
N ALA A 156 -6.14 4.09 -1.10
CA ALA A 156 -6.09 2.66 -1.35
C ALA A 156 -4.99 2.39 -2.38
N PHE A 157 -4.01 1.60 -2.02
CA PHE A 157 -2.89 1.21 -2.88
C PHE A 157 -2.29 -0.12 -2.42
N ASP A 158 -1.57 -0.78 -3.29
CA ASP A 158 -0.78 -1.95 -2.92
C ASP A 158 0.61 -1.95 -3.57
N LEU A 159 1.48 -2.77 -2.99
CA LEU A 159 2.85 -3.00 -3.44
C LEU A 159 3.14 -4.49 -3.43
N HIS A 160 3.97 -4.90 -4.37
CA HIS A 160 4.34 -6.30 -4.55
C HIS A 160 5.82 -6.42 -4.86
N LEU A 161 6.50 -7.37 -4.20
CA LEU A 161 7.88 -7.75 -4.51
C LEU A 161 7.83 -9.09 -5.25
N VAL A 162 8.18 -9.06 -6.53
CA VAL A 162 8.16 -10.23 -7.41
C VAL A 162 9.59 -10.67 -7.69
N GLN A 163 9.90 -11.95 -7.47
CA GLN A 163 11.18 -12.56 -7.85
C GLN A 163 11.25 -12.74 -9.36
N VAL A 164 12.30 -12.22 -9.99
CA VAL A 164 12.46 -12.26 -11.45
C VAL A 164 12.62 -13.68 -11.98
N SER A 165 13.45 -14.48 -11.34
CA SER A 165 13.79 -15.84 -11.81
C SER A 165 12.62 -16.84 -11.76
N THR A 166 11.62 -16.62 -10.93
CA THR A 166 10.53 -17.59 -10.67
C THR A 166 9.12 -17.00 -10.80
N GLY A 167 8.97 -15.67 -10.86
CA GLY A 167 7.68 -14.97 -10.80
C GLY A 167 6.96 -15.09 -9.44
N ARG A 168 7.66 -15.57 -8.41
CA ARG A 168 7.04 -15.72 -7.07
C ARG A 168 6.85 -14.36 -6.42
N LEU A 169 5.70 -14.20 -5.78
CA LEU A 169 5.44 -13.08 -4.90
C LEU A 169 6.16 -13.32 -3.56
N LEU A 170 7.22 -12.55 -3.30
CA LEU A 170 8.01 -12.66 -2.07
C LEU A 170 7.42 -11.85 -0.93
N TRP A 171 6.82 -10.72 -1.25
CA TRP A 171 6.21 -9.82 -0.29
C TRP A 171 5.09 -9.03 -0.96
N SER A 172 4.08 -8.69 -0.19
CA SER A 172 2.96 -7.87 -0.63
C SER A 172 2.45 -7.04 0.53
N ALA A 173 2.16 -5.79 0.29
CA ALA A 173 1.47 -4.90 1.21
C ALA A 173 0.24 -4.32 0.54
N ALA A 174 -0.87 -4.31 1.26
CA ALA A 174 -2.13 -3.73 0.81
C ALA A 174 -2.63 -2.72 1.85
N VAL A 175 -2.91 -1.54 1.38
CA VAL A 175 -3.42 -0.40 2.15
C VAL A 175 -4.79 -0.02 1.63
N ASP A 176 -5.77 0.01 2.51
CA ASP A 176 -7.09 0.57 2.25
C ASP A 176 -7.55 1.31 3.50
N GLU A 177 -7.38 2.62 3.51
CA GLU A 177 -7.71 3.47 4.64
C GLU A 177 -8.56 4.65 4.18
N ALA A 178 -9.67 4.85 4.87
CA ALA A 178 -10.50 6.05 4.77
C ALA A 178 -10.68 6.63 6.18
N GLN A 179 -10.57 7.94 6.30
CA GLN A 179 -11.02 8.62 7.51
C GLN A 179 -12.54 8.62 7.52
N VAL A 180 -13.13 8.36 8.66
CA VAL A 180 -14.58 8.39 8.85
C VAL A 180 -14.91 9.61 9.70
N SER A 181 -15.96 10.34 9.34
CA SER A 181 -16.41 11.49 10.12
C SER A 181 -16.84 11.02 11.53
N LEU A 182 -16.54 11.80 12.57
CA LEU A 182 -16.93 11.47 13.95
C LEU A 182 -18.43 11.33 14.14
N SER A 183 -19.23 11.93 13.23
CA SER A 183 -20.68 11.79 13.23
C SER A 183 -21.16 10.42 12.72
N GLU A 184 -20.32 9.71 11.97
CA GLU A 184 -20.67 8.42 11.38
C GLU A 184 -20.14 7.23 12.20
N ASP A 185 -19.04 7.40 12.94
CA ASP A 185 -18.45 6.31 13.73
C ASP A 185 -17.74 6.84 14.98
N LEU A 186 -18.47 6.85 16.10
CA LEU A 186 -17.96 7.23 17.42
C LEU A 186 -16.88 6.26 17.95
N PHE A 187 -16.77 5.04 17.44
CA PHE A 187 -15.73 4.09 17.85
C PHE A 187 -14.34 4.43 17.33
N GLN A 188 -14.23 5.34 16.35
CA GLN A 188 -12.94 5.82 15.84
C GLN A 188 -12.40 7.06 16.56
N VAL A 189 -13.08 7.52 17.60
CA VAL A 189 -12.61 8.63 18.46
C VAL A 189 -11.20 8.37 18.99
N GLY A 190 -10.83 7.12 19.30
CA GLY A 190 -9.48 6.76 19.72
C GLY A 190 -8.40 7.17 18.70
N LYS A 191 -8.59 6.83 17.43
CA LYS A 191 -7.64 7.22 16.33
C LYS A 191 -7.62 8.73 16.09
N PHE A 192 -8.76 9.40 16.28
CA PHE A 192 -8.83 10.85 16.18
C PHE A 192 -8.05 11.52 17.31
N ILE A 193 -8.15 10.98 18.54
CA ILE A 193 -7.39 11.46 19.70
C ILE A 193 -5.89 11.20 19.54
N GLU A 194 -5.48 10.02 19.04
CA GLU A 194 -4.07 9.71 18.71
C GLU A 194 -3.47 10.72 17.70
N ARG A 195 -4.27 11.19 16.77
CA ARG A 195 -3.92 12.25 15.80
C ARG A 195 -4.11 13.66 16.36
N LYS A 196 -4.20 13.82 17.67
CA LYS A 196 -4.39 15.10 18.38
C LYS A 196 -5.63 15.89 17.92
N GLY A 197 -6.69 15.20 17.56
CA GLY A 197 -7.93 15.82 17.11
C GLY A 197 -7.87 16.48 15.72
N HIS A 198 -6.92 16.09 14.87
CA HIS A 198 -6.76 16.66 13.52
C HIS A 198 -7.10 15.65 12.42
N TRP A 199 -7.78 16.16 11.39
CA TRP A 199 -7.98 15.46 10.14
C TRP A 199 -6.69 15.55 9.31
N VAL A 200 -6.13 14.39 8.96
CA VAL A 200 -4.92 14.34 8.14
C VAL A 200 -5.26 14.38 6.64
N THR A 201 -4.29 14.79 5.82
CA THR A 201 -4.42 14.77 4.36
C THR A 201 -4.14 13.37 3.80
N ALA A 202 -4.58 13.10 2.55
CA ALA A 202 -4.26 11.84 1.88
C ALA A 202 -2.74 11.62 1.75
N PRO A 203 -1.90 12.61 1.42
CA PRO A 203 -0.45 12.47 1.47
C PRO A 203 0.12 12.07 2.84
N GLN A 204 -0.44 12.59 3.93
CA GLN A 204 -0.01 12.21 5.28
C GLN A 204 -0.41 10.76 5.62
N MET A 205 -1.65 10.36 5.26
CA MET A 205 -2.11 8.98 5.42
C MET A 205 -1.24 8.00 4.64
N ALA A 206 -1.05 8.28 3.35
CA ALA A 206 -0.26 7.43 2.46
C ALA A 206 1.18 7.29 2.95
N ARG A 207 1.77 8.38 3.46
CA ARG A 207 3.14 8.36 3.99
C ARG A 207 3.25 7.48 5.24
N ALA A 208 2.30 7.57 6.15
CA ALA A 208 2.27 6.74 7.35
C ALA A 208 2.06 5.25 7.01
N ALA A 209 1.08 4.95 6.16
CA ALA A 209 0.78 3.59 5.72
C ALA A 209 1.93 2.97 4.91
N MET A 210 2.60 3.74 4.06
CA MET A 210 3.77 3.30 3.31
C MET A 210 4.94 2.97 4.25
N ALA A 211 5.20 3.83 5.23
CA ALA A 211 6.25 3.58 6.22
C ALA A 211 5.97 2.30 7.02
N GLU A 212 4.73 2.07 7.44
CA GLU A 212 4.31 0.83 8.10
C GLU A 212 4.50 -0.39 7.19
N ALA A 213 4.04 -0.31 5.93
CA ALA A 213 4.20 -1.39 4.97
C ALA A 213 5.69 -1.73 4.75
N LEU A 214 6.50 -0.72 4.48
CA LEU A 214 7.92 -0.90 4.19
C LEU A 214 8.74 -1.29 5.44
N SER A 215 8.27 -1.06 6.66
CA SER A 215 8.94 -1.57 7.87
C SER A 215 9.03 -3.10 7.91
N ARG A 216 8.13 -3.77 7.18
CA ARG A 216 8.04 -5.25 7.04
C ARG A 216 8.55 -5.76 5.69
N PHE A 217 9.16 -4.88 4.89
CA PHE A 217 9.80 -5.25 3.64
C PHE A 217 11.02 -6.15 3.92
N PRO A 218 11.32 -7.18 3.13
CA PRO A 218 12.39 -8.14 3.35
C PRO A 218 13.77 -7.54 3.56
#